data_2079d9da77ceb1c1bdd1c1ce54496c69
#
_entry.id   2079d9da77ceb1c1bdd1c1ce54496c69
#
_cell.length_a   1.000
_cell.length_b   1.000
_cell.length_c   1.000
_cell.angle_alpha   90.00
_cell.angle_beta   90.00
_cell.angle_gamma   90.00
#
_symmetry.space_group_name_H-M   'P 1'
#
loop_
_entity.id
_entity.type
_entity.pdbx_description
1 polymer ?
#
loop_
_entity_poly.entity_id
_entity_poly.type
_entity_poly.pdbx_seq_one_letter_code
_entity_poly.pdbx_strand_id
1 'polypeptide(L)'
;MRWMELVEDHRVFLVRLNPDLWTEIQEGALRSWDLLRPSRTERLPEFGFGDVLLLYHPELPDQPPPELSHVVAVRQELSSDTGYSLGPLFRMTPPIGRERMLFSSQQGSLPAVFRRADDRTYVLTLLTSEQRDQFLEYVLNAEITLEIEAGKGGATSAAPVGENPVIIEFEW
;
A
#
# COMPACT_ATOMS: atom_id res chain seq x y z
N MET A 1 -13.91 4.14 -5.43
CA MET A 1 -13.05 5.10 -4.69
C MET A 1 -12.11 5.80 -5.66
N ARG A 2 -12.05 7.10 -5.57
CA ARG A 2 -11.15 7.89 -6.40
C ARG A 2 -9.86 8.15 -5.66
N TRP A 3 -8.76 8.20 -6.39
CA TRP A 3 -7.45 8.48 -5.82
C TRP A 3 -7.40 9.77 -5.03
N MET A 4 -8.01 10.83 -5.58
CA MET A 4 -7.97 12.12 -4.93
C MET A 4 -8.66 12.12 -3.56
N GLU A 5 -9.77 11.39 -3.47
CA GLU A 5 -10.49 11.27 -2.21
C GLU A 5 -9.66 10.56 -1.14
N LEU A 6 -8.82 9.63 -1.56
CA LEU A 6 -7.99 8.86 -0.64
C LEU A 6 -6.76 9.63 -0.18
N VAL A 7 -6.12 10.37 -1.08
CA VAL A 7 -4.81 10.99 -0.79
C VAL A 7 -4.87 12.47 -0.45
N GLU A 8 -6.03 13.09 -0.62
CA GLU A 8 -6.17 14.52 -0.33
C GLU A 8 -5.87 14.78 1.14
N ASP A 9 -4.99 15.75 1.37
CA ASP A 9 -4.57 16.15 2.72
C ASP A 9 -3.89 15.05 3.55
N HIS A 10 -3.49 13.95 2.93
CA HIS A 10 -2.84 12.85 3.62
C HIS A 10 -1.41 12.63 3.10
N ARG A 11 -0.58 12.06 3.97
CA ARG A 11 0.76 11.65 3.57
C ARG A 11 0.65 10.34 2.78
N VAL A 12 1.52 10.19 1.78
CA VAL A 12 1.56 8.99 0.94
C VAL A 12 2.95 8.37 1.03
N PHE A 13 2.98 7.10 1.36
CA PHE A 13 4.22 6.33 1.46
C PHE A 13 4.27 5.26 0.38
N LEU A 14 5.46 5.09 -0.21
CA LEU A 14 5.74 3.97 -1.09
C LEU A 14 6.39 2.87 -0.26
N VAL A 15 5.81 1.67 -0.30
CA VAL A 15 6.21 0.58 0.57
C VAL A 15 6.52 -0.68 -0.23
N ARG A 16 7.72 -1.24 -0.03
CA ARG A 16 8.04 -2.57 -0.54
C ARG A 16 7.63 -3.59 0.51
N LEU A 17 6.73 -4.49 0.15
CA LEU A 17 6.25 -5.52 1.05
C LEU A 17 7.29 -6.62 1.23
N ASN A 18 7.36 -7.18 2.44
CA ASN A 18 8.08 -8.42 2.62
C ASN A 18 7.20 -9.60 2.16
N PRO A 19 7.78 -10.77 1.90
CA PRO A 19 7.01 -11.92 1.40
C PRO A 19 5.88 -12.38 2.32
N ASP A 20 6.09 -12.31 3.62
CA ASP A 20 5.08 -12.78 4.58
C ASP A 20 3.86 -11.86 4.56
N LEU A 21 4.09 -10.57 4.51
CA LEU A 21 3.00 -9.59 4.46
C LEU A 21 2.24 -9.70 3.13
N TRP A 22 2.94 -9.93 2.03
CA TRP A 22 2.29 -10.17 0.75
C TRP A 22 1.37 -11.39 0.81
N THR A 23 1.82 -12.46 1.46
CA THR A 23 0.99 -13.64 1.64
C THR A 23 -0.26 -13.33 2.46
N GLU A 24 -0.12 -12.54 3.51
CA GLU A 24 -1.28 -12.12 4.31
C GLU A 24 -2.28 -11.30 3.49
N ILE A 25 -1.79 -10.44 2.61
CA ILE A 25 -2.67 -9.68 1.72
C ILE A 25 -3.45 -10.62 0.81
N GLN A 26 -2.77 -11.59 0.21
CA GLN A 26 -3.41 -12.56 -0.67
C GLN A 26 -4.45 -13.41 0.05
N GLU A 27 -4.23 -13.69 1.30
CA GLU A 27 -5.15 -14.45 2.13
C GLU A 27 -6.28 -13.62 2.72
N GLY A 28 -6.22 -12.30 2.50
CA GLY A 28 -7.22 -11.40 3.04
C GLY A 28 -7.09 -11.15 4.54
N ALA A 29 -5.92 -11.42 5.09
CA ALA A 29 -5.69 -11.37 6.53
C ALA A 29 -4.97 -10.10 7.02
N LEU A 30 -4.83 -9.11 6.18
CA LEU A 30 -4.10 -7.91 6.54
C LEU A 30 -4.86 -7.10 7.60
N ARG A 31 -4.38 -7.13 8.81
CA ARG A 31 -5.00 -6.44 9.95
C ARG A 31 -4.07 -5.57 10.75
N SER A 32 -2.79 -5.86 10.75
CA SER A 32 -1.81 -5.09 11.48
C SER A 32 -0.52 -5.01 10.71
N TRP A 33 0.32 -4.10 11.09
CA TRP A 33 1.49 -3.74 10.30
C TRP A 33 2.82 -4.00 10.98
N ASP A 34 2.87 -4.83 11.99
CA ASP A 34 4.11 -5.11 12.70
C ASP A 34 5.12 -5.88 11.86
N LEU A 35 4.66 -6.55 10.80
CA LEU A 35 5.52 -7.30 9.89
C LEU A 35 6.38 -6.40 8.98
N LEU A 36 6.07 -5.14 8.90
CA LEU A 36 6.88 -4.22 8.12
C LEU A 36 8.03 -3.60 8.90
N ARG A 37 8.27 -4.07 10.09
CA ARG A 37 9.40 -3.56 10.83
C ARG A 37 10.67 -3.82 10.04
N PRO A 38 11.38 -2.77 9.64
CA PRO A 38 12.65 -2.96 8.97
C PRO A 38 13.62 -3.63 9.94
N SER A 39 14.70 -4.13 9.41
CA SER A 39 15.77 -4.63 10.24
C SER A 39 16.06 -3.63 11.35
N ARG A 40 16.36 -4.12 12.51
CA ARG A 40 16.52 -3.44 13.80
C ARG A 40 17.21 -2.07 13.82
N THR A 41 17.76 -1.62 12.72
CA THR A 41 18.53 -0.38 12.63
C THR A 41 17.79 0.79 11.99
N GLU A 42 16.64 0.57 11.36
CA GLU A 42 15.90 1.64 10.74
C GLU A 42 14.65 1.98 11.54
N ARG A 43 14.48 3.27 11.79
CA ARG A 43 13.25 3.75 12.42
C ARG A 43 12.18 3.84 11.35
N LEU A 44 11.06 3.16 11.59
CA LEU A 44 9.87 3.41 10.82
C LEU A 44 9.35 4.79 11.18
N PRO A 45 8.92 5.59 10.20
CA PRO A 45 8.22 6.81 10.51
C PRO A 45 6.92 6.44 11.23
N GLU A 46 6.53 7.29 12.15
CA GLU A 46 5.24 7.11 12.80
C GLU A 46 4.14 7.40 11.79
N PHE A 47 3.31 6.41 11.55
CA PHE A 47 2.14 6.60 10.71
C PHE A 47 1.01 7.24 11.51
N GLY A 48 0.29 8.14 10.88
CA GLY A 48 -0.88 8.76 11.46
C GLY A 48 -2.17 8.29 10.78
N PHE A 49 -3.29 8.58 11.39
CA PHE A 49 -4.59 8.30 10.81
C PHE A 49 -4.70 8.92 9.41
N GLY A 50 -5.14 8.14 8.47
CA GLY A 50 -5.32 8.59 7.09
C GLY A 50 -4.10 8.50 6.21
N ASP A 51 -2.92 8.18 6.75
CA ASP A 51 -1.74 7.99 5.92
C ASP A 51 -2.03 6.87 4.90
N VAL A 52 -1.57 7.08 3.68
CA VAL A 52 -1.82 6.18 2.56
C VAL A 52 -0.55 5.44 2.21
N LEU A 53 -0.67 4.13 2.06
CA LEU A 53 0.46 3.27 1.74
C LEU A 53 0.26 2.65 0.36
N LEU A 54 1.20 2.92 -0.54
CA LEU A 54 1.24 2.31 -1.87
C LEU A 54 2.09 1.06 -1.78
N LEU A 55 1.52 -0.09 -2.07
CA LEU A 55 2.14 -1.38 -1.80
C LEU A 55 2.73 -2.01 -3.06
N TYR A 56 4.03 -2.18 -3.05
CA TYR A 56 4.76 -2.89 -4.10
C TYR A 56 5.15 -4.27 -3.59
N HIS A 57 4.74 -5.32 -4.30
CA HIS A 57 5.10 -6.67 -3.88
C HIS A 57 6.37 -7.16 -4.59
N PRO A 58 7.22 -7.89 -3.87
CA PRO A 58 8.48 -8.37 -4.42
C PRO A 58 8.29 -9.56 -5.34
N GLU A 59 9.37 -9.93 -6.02
CA GLU A 59 9.41 -11.14 -6.81
C GLU A 59 9.45 -12.35 -5.88
N LEU A 60 8.54 -13.28 -6.09
CA LEU A 60 8.44 -14.51 -5.32
C LEU A 60 8.27 -15.68 -6.29
N PRO A 61 8.77 -16.87 -5.93
CA PRO A 61 8.55 -18.06 -6.75
C PRO A 61 7.06 -18.33 -6.93
N ASP A 62 6.67 -18.71 -8.14
CA ASP A 62 5.29 -19.07 -8.48
C ASP A 62 4.24 -17.98 -8.23
N GLN A 63 4.68 -16.74 -8.14
CA GLN A 63 3.80 -15.58 -7.96
C GLN A 63 3.83 -14.68 -9.20
N PRO A 64 2.85 -13.78 -9.34
CA PRO A 64 2.88 -12.79 -10.40
C PRO A 64 4.17 -11.96 -10.36
N PRO A 65 4.60 -11.40 -11.49
CA PRO A 65 5.74 -10.50 -11.49
C PRO A 65 5.57 -9.34 -10.49
N PRO A 66 6.66 -8.77 -10.00
CA PRO A 66 6.58 -7.63 -9.09
C PRO A 66 5.76 -6.49 -9.69
N GLU A 67 4.92 -5.89 -8.88
CA GLU A 67 4.08 -4.77 -9.31
C GLU A 67 3.61 -3.93 -8.14
N LEU A 68 3.28 -2.68 -8.43
CA LEU A 68 2.59 -1.80 -7.50
C LEU A 68 1.10 -2.11 -7.65
N SER A 69 0.54 -2.82 -6.70
CA SER A 69 -0.75 -3.47 -6.86
C SER A 69 -1.86 -3.03 -5.91
N HIS A 70 -1.50 -2.58 -4.73
CA HIS A 70 -2.48 -2.28 -3.70
C HIS A 70 -2.23 -0.95 -3.00
N VAL A 71 -3.27 -0.43 -2.41
CA VAL A 71 -3.24 0.78 -1.60
C VAL A 71 -4.03 0.51 -0.34
N VAL A 72 -3.50 0.94 0.79
CA VAL A 72 -4.20 0.80 2.06
C VAL A 72 -4.02 2.07 2.88
N ALA A 73 -4.98 2.37 3.73
CA ALA A 73 -4.86 3.51 4.62
C ALA A 73 -4.63 3.06 6.06
N VAL A 74 -3.97 3.92 6.81
CA VAL A 74 -3.73 3.68 8.23
C VAL A 74 -4.92 4.19 9.02
N ARG A 75 -5.53 3.29 9.80
CA ARG A 75 -6.68 3.63 10.63
C ARG A 75 -6.26 4.18 11.98
N GLN A 76 -5.40 3.46 12.66
CA GLN A 76 -4.90 3.91 13.95
C GLN A 76 -3.67 3.11 14.35
N GLU A 77 -2.88 3.67 15.22
CA GLU A 77 -1.82 2.95 15.88
C GLU A 77 -2.46 2.10 16.99
N LEU A 78 -2.19 0.81 16.98
CA LEU A 78 -2.71 -0.09 18.00
C LEU A 78 -1.87 0.00 19.27
N SER A 79 -0.57 -0.10 19.11
CA SER A 79 0.40 0.18 20.16
C SER A 79 1.77 0.28 19.52
N SER A 80 2.73 0.87 20.20
CA SER A 80 4.08 0.99 19.68
C SER A 80 4.73 -0.36 19.36
N ASP A 81 4.25 -1.42 19.98
CA ASP A 81 4.81 -2.75 19.79
C ASP A 81 4.01 -3.64 18.85
N THR A 82 2.76 -3.35 18.61
CA THR A 82 1.87 -4.20 17.83
C THR A 82 1.58 -3.71 16.43
N GLY A 83 2.00 -2.51 16.10
CA GLY A 83 1.81 -2.00 14.76
C GLY A 83 0.57 -1.13 14.57
N TYR A 84 0.01 -1.16 13.40
CA TYR A 84 -1.07 -0.27 13.00
C TYR A 84 -2.29 -1.04 12.53
N SER A 85 -3.45 -0.46 12.74
CA SER A 85 -4.68 -0.95 12.16
C SER A 85 -4.83 -0.35 10.77
N LEU A 86 -5.08 -1.19 9.79
CA LEU A 86 -5.14 -0.80 8.38
C LEU A 86 -6.51 -1.13 7.79
N GLY A 87 -6.86 -0.43 6.75
CA GLY A 87 -8.05 -0.72 5.95
C GLY A 87 -8.77 0.51 5.44
N PRO A 88 -9.62 0.37 4.46
CA PRO A 88 -9.73 -0.82 3.64
C PRO A 88 -8.53 -1.01 2.73
N LEU A 89 -8.39 -2.22 2.21
CA LEU A 89 -7.37 -2.53 1.20
C LEU A 89 -7.99 -2.34 -0.17
N PHE A 90 -7.35 -1.53 -1.00
CA PHE A 90 -7.77 -1.29 -2.37
C PHE A 90 -6.81 -1.94 -3.34
N ARG A 91 -7.36 -2.50 -4.39
CA ARG A 91 -6.57 -3.02 -5.50
C ARG A 91 -6.52 -1.95 -6.60
N MET A 92 -5.34 -1.75 -7.15
CA MET A 92 -5.14 -0.89 -8.31
C MET A 92 -5.55 -1.64 -9.57
N THR A 93 -6.38 -1.04 -10.39
CA THR A 93 -6.86 -1.64 -11.63
C THR A 93 -6.64 -0.69 -12.80
N PRO A 94 -5.71 -0.99 -13.69
CA PRO A 94 -4.70 -2.05 -13.63
C PRO A 94 -3.57 -1.71 -12.67
N PRO A 95 -2.84 -2.72 -12.17
CA PRO A 95 -1.64 -2.45 -11.36
C PRO A 95 -0.51 -1.92 -12.25
N ILE A 96 0.51 -1.34 -11.62
CA ILE A 96 1.68 -0.86 -12.34
C ILE A 96 2.77 -1.93 -12.21
N GLY A 97 3.01 -2.66 -13.29
CA GLY A 97 4.05 -3.69 -13.31
C GLY A 97 5.45 -3.07 -13.18
N ARG A 98 6.38 -3.90 -12.74
CA ARG A 98 7.77 -3.49 -12.54
C ARG A 98 8.38 -2.77 -13.72
N GLU A 99 8.28 -3.36 -14.91
CA GLU A 99 8.89 -2.78 -16.10
C GLU A 99 8.31 -1.42 -16.44
N ARG A 100 7.01 -1.29 -16.35
CA ARG A 100 6.32 -0.02 -16.59
C ARG A 100 6.69 1.02 -15.54
N MET A 101 6.79 0.60 -14.29
CA MET A 101 7.18 1.50 -13.21
C MET A 101 8.60 2.03 -13.41
N LEU A 102 9.54 1.15 -13.75
CA LEU A 102 10.93 1.54 -14.02
C LEU A 102 11.04 2.45 -15.24
N PHE A 103 10.36 2.09 -16.31
CA PHE A 103 10.35 2.89 -17.52
C PHE A 103 9.74 4.27 -17.28
N SER A 104 8.57 4.33 -16.67
CA SER A 104 7.86 5.58 -16.42
C SER A 104 8.62 6.50 -15.48
N SER A 105 9.30 5.94 -14.48
CA SER A 105 10.13 6.75 -13.59
C SER A 105 11.41 7.25 -14.29
N GLN A 106 11.92 6.51 -15.24
CA GLN A 106 13.07 6.95 -16.03
C GLN A 106 12.66 8.06 -17.00
N GLN A 107 11.46 7.97 -17.56
CA GLN A 107 10.94 8.98 -18.49
C GLN A 107 10.43 10.24 -17.78
N GLY A 108 10.30 10.23 -16.47
CA GLY A 108 9.82 11.38 -15.72
C GLY A 108 8.31 11.46 -15.57
N SER A 109 7.55 10.49 -16.05
CA SER A 109 6.10 10.47 -15.84
C SER A 109 5.72 9.96 -14.47
N LEU A 110 6.55 9.13 -13.85
CA LEU A 110 6.46 8.80 -12.44
C LEU A 110 7.66 9.42 -11.70
N PRO A 111 7.51 9.73 -10.41
CA PRO A 111 8.65 10.20 -9.62
C PRO A 111 9.81 9.19 -9.66
N ALA A 112 11.03 9.67 -9.77
CA ALA A 112 12.21 8.82 -9.82
C ALA A 112 12.34 7.92 -8.58
N VAL A 113 11.79 8.33 -7.46
CA VAL A 113 11.82 7.57 -6.22
C VAL A 113 11.14 6.20 -6.35
N PHE A 114 10.21 6.05 -7.30
CA PHE A 114 9.51 4.77 -7.48
C PHE A 114 10.45 3.64 -7.89
N ARG A 115 11.60 3.96 -8.50
CA ARG A 115 12.61 2.94 -8.80
C ARG A 115 13.15 2.25 -7.57
N ARG A 116 13.12 2.93 -6.43
CA ARG A 116 13.60 2.38 -5.18
C ARG A 116 12.72 1.25 -4.64
N ALA A 117 11.47 1.20 -5.04
CA ALA A 117 10.59 0.11 -4.61
C ALA A 117 11.11 -1.24 -5.08
N ASP A 118 11.86 -1.26 -6.18
CA ASP A 118 12.44 -2.49 -6.70
C ASP A 118 13.81 -2.83 -6.05
N ASP A 119 14.35 -1.94 -5.24
CA ASP A 119 15.62 -2.17 -4.55
C ASP A 119 15.36 -3.01 -3.30
N ARG A 120 16.06 -4.12 -3.20
CA ARG A 120 15.88 -5.07 -2.08
C ARG A 120 16.18 -4.49 -0.71
N THR A 121 16.97 -3.45 -0.66
CA THR A 121 17.33 -2.81 0.61
C THR A 121 16.34 -1.75 1.02
N TYR A 122 15.40 -1.45 0.16
CA TYR A 122 14.49 -0.33 0.34
C TYR A 122 13.10 -0.81 0.73
N VAL A 123 12.60 -0.33 1.83
CA VAL A 123 11.32 -0.80 2.36
C VAL A 123 10.25 0.28 2.32
N LEU A 124 10.60 1.52 2.60
CA LEU A 124 9.61 2.56 2.83
C LEU A 124 10.12 3.94 2.45
N THR A 125 9.32 4.74 1.79
CA THR A 125 9.63 6.16 1.58
C THR A 125 8.37 7.03 1.61
N LEU A 126 8.49 8.18 2.24
CA LEU A 126 7.45 9.21 2.23
C LEU A 126 7.60 10.02 0.93
N LEU A 127 6.53 10.14 0.18
CA LEU A 127 6.52 10.98 -1.01
C LEU A 127 6.41 12.46 -0.60
N THR A 128 7.15 13.32 -1.27
CA THR A 128 6.95 14.77 -1.11
C THR A 128 5.62 15.14 -1.75
N SER A 129 5.11 16.33 -1.45
CA SER A 129 3.87 16.82 -2.07
C SER A 129 3.96 16.83 -3.59
N GLU A 130 5.11 17.23 -4.12
CA GLU A 130 5.35 17.28 -5.56
C GLU A 130 5.34 15.86 -6.16
N GLN A 131 6.00 14.91 -5.51
CA GLN A 131 6.01 13.51 -5.94
C GLN A 131 4.62 12.90 -5.88
N ARG A 132 3.86 13.21 -4.85
CA ARG A 132 2.48 12.75 -4.70
C ARG A 132 1.61 13.28 -5.85
N ASP A 133 1.71 14.56 -6.15
CA ASP A 133 0.94 15.17 -7.23
C ASP A 133 1.32 14.58 -8.59
N GLN A 134 2.58 14.35 -8.82
CA GLN A 134 3.07 13.70 -10.03
C GLN A 134 2.53 12.28 -10.16
N PHE A 135 2.49 11.54 -9.07
CA PHE A 135 1.91 10.20 -9.06
C PHE A 135 0.41 10.24 -9.36
N LEU A 136 -0.33 11.18 -8.76
CA LEU A 136 -1.75 11.32 -9.03
C LEU A 136 -2.02 11.65 -10.50
N GLU A 137 -1.23 12.52 -11.08
CA GLU A 137 -1.35 12.83 -12.51
C GLU A 137 -1.11 11.58 -13.35
N TYR A 138 -0.10 10.80 -13.00
CA TYR A 138 0.19 9.55 -13.69
C TYR A 138 -0.99 8.58 -13.63
N VAL A 139 -1.58 8.37 -12.46
CA VAL A 139 -2.69 7.42 -12.34
C VAL A 139 -3.94 7.89 -13.08
N LEU A 140 -4.17 9.17 -13.13
CA LEU A 140 -5.29 9.74 -13.88
C LEU A 140 -5.09 9.56 -15.39
N ASN A 141 -3.90 9.83 -15.88
CA ASN A 141 -3.56 9.68 -17.29
C ASN A 141 -3.57 8.21 -17.74
N ALA A 142 -3.19 7.32 -16.85
CA ALA A 142 -3.20 5.88 -17.12
C ALA A 142 -4.55 5.22 -16.85
N GLU A 143 -5.52 6.00 -16.43
CA GLU A 143 -6.87 5.51 -16.11
C GLU A 143 -6.88 4.39 -15.06
N ILE A 144 -5.99 4.48 -14.08
CA ILE A 144 -5.92 3.51 -13.00
C ILE A 144 -6.99 3.85 -11.96
N THR A 145 -7.78 2.85 -11.60
CA THR A 145 -8.83 2.99 -10.59
C THR A 145 -8.52 2.18 -9.35
N LEU A 146 -9.24 2.43 -8.28
CA LEU A 146 -9.13 1.68 -7.03
C LEU A 146 -10.43 0.92 -6.77
N GLU A 147 -10.29 -0.37 -6.47
CA GLU A 147 -11.42 -1.22 -6.13
C GLU A 147 -11.16 -1.86 -4.77
N ILE A 148 -12.20 -2.01 -3.96
CA ILE A 148 -12.03 -2.66 -2.66
C ILE A 148 -11.68 -4.12 -2.89
N GLU A 149 -10.58 -4.56 -2.25
CA GLU A 149 -10.15 -5.93 -2.34
C GLU A 149 -11.00 -6.81 -1.43
N ALA A 150 -11.71 -7.75 -2.02
CA ALA A 150 -12.43 -8.74 -1.26
C ALA A 150 -11.49 -9.93 -1.05
N GLY A 151 -10.85 -9.98 0.06
CA GLY A 151 -9.97 -11.09 0.40
C GLY A 151 -10.74 -12.40 0.50
N LYS A 152 -10.04 -13.49 0.36
CA LYS A 152 -10.67 -14.81 0.42
C LYS A 152 -11.42 -15.06 1.71
N GLY A 153 -10.96 -14.48 2.78
CA GLY A 153 -11.69 -14.62 4.00
C GLY A 153 -12.60 -13.45 4.19
N GLY A 154 -12.42 -12.49 3.39
CA GLY A 154 -13.13 -11.27 3.58
C GLY A 154 -14.57 -11.42 3.46
N ALA A 155 -14.91 -12.36 2.69
CA ALA A 155 -16.30 -12.60 2.51
C ALA A 155 -16.91 -12.94 3.81
N THR A 156 -16.21 -13.56 4.57
CA THR A 156 -16.67 -13.82 5.80
C THR A 156 -16.58 -12.78 6.73
N SER A 157 -16.18 -11.90 6.28
CA SER A 157 -16.25 -10.85 6.99
C SER A 157 -17.36 -10.71 7.87
N ALA A 158 -18.21 -11.32 7.59
CA ALA A 158 -19.20 -11.55 8.51
C ALA A 158 -18.55 -11.87 9.80
N ALA A 159 -17.45 -12.22 9.66
CA ALA A 159 -16.58 -12.29 10.60
C ALA A 159 -16.88 -11.66 11.85
N PRO A 160 -16.49 -12.26 12.79
CA PRO A 160 -16.72 -11.95 14.11
C PRO A 160 -16.57 -10.52 14.33
N VAL A 161 -17.63 -10.09 14.60
CA VAL A 161 -17.83 -8.76 14.77
C VAL A 161 -16.82 -8.02 15.58
N GLY A 162 -16.30 -8.58 16.55
CA GLY A 162 -15.38 -7.89 17.41
C GLY A 162 -14.02 -7.63 16.76
N GLU A 163 -13.73 -8.33 15.70
CA GLU A 163 -12.40 -8.25 15.11
C GLU A 163 -12.31 -7.43 13.85
N ASN A 164 -13.41 -7.13 13.23
CA ASN A 164 -13.44 -6.38 11.99
C ASN A 164 -14.18 -5.05 11.99
N PRO A 165 -14.40 -4.43 13.10
CA PRO A 165 -15.02 -3.12 13.08
C PRO A 165 -14.19 -2.12 12.31
N VAL A 166 -12.92 -2.33 12.26
CA VAL A 166 -12.02 -1.46 11.54
C VAL A 166 -12.38 -1.38 10.06
N ILE A 167 -12.69 -2.50 9.45
CA ILE A 167 -13.03 -2.54 8.04
C ILE A 167 -14.42 -1.97 7.81
N ILE A 168 -15.34 -2.27 8.71
CA ILE A 168 -16.72 -1.82 8.61
C ILE A 168 -16.86 -0.31 8.85
N GLU A 169 -16.08 0.20 9.77
CA GLU A 169 -16.14 1.61 10.12
C GLU A 169 -15.37 2.49 9.15
N PHE A 170 -14.71 1.90 8.21
CA PHE A 170 -13.86 2.65 7.33
C PHE A 170 -14.70 3.23 6.21
N GLU A 171 -15.13 4.44 6.39
CA GLU A 171 -15.86 5.17 5.38
C GLU A 171 -14.97 6.27 4.85
N TRP A 172 -14.84 6.31 3.57
CA TRP A 172 -14.05 7.31 2.87
C TRP A 172 -14.97 8.28 2.12
#